data_e5d52495aa031b13e41b4cccda3b6f65
#
_entry.id   e5d52495aa031b13e41b4cccda3b6f65
#
_cell.length_a   1.000
_cell.length_b   1.000
_cell.length_c   1.000
_cell.angle_alpha   90.00
_cell.angle_beta   90.00
_cell.angle_gamma   90.00
#
_symmetry.space_group_name_H-M   'P 1'
#
loop_
_entity.id
_entity.type
_entity.pdbx_description
1 polymer ?
#
loop_
_entity_poly.entity_id
_entity_poly.type
_entity_poly.pdbx_seq_one_letter_code
_entity_poly.pdbx_strand_id
1 'polypeptide(L)'
;MSGGFIRRGMLAGVMGVVLLVSGCASLPAGHVADERDPWERYNRAIFEFNDQVDRALIKPAAEIYRDYLPELLQVTLRNFFGNLKDVATTVHQALQGKPEEAGNAAARVIFNTTIGFLGLGDPASEMGYPKTVEDFGQTFGVWGAAPGPYFVLPLLGPSTVRDTVGTVLDFRLDPVDAVITDSTAEVVAYTSIALDRRGELLTAEDTLEALAFDRYMGVRNAFLARRRSQIYDGDPPPLPMKDE
;
A
#
# COMPACT_ATOMS: atom_id res chain seq x y z
N MET A 1 28.45 -2.10 -11.73
CA MET A 1 28.41 -0.64 -11.52
C MET A 1 27.34 0.10 -12.36
N SER A 2 26.44 -0.58 -13.08
CA SER A 2 25.42 0.06 -13.96
C SER A 2 24.09 0.41 -13.30
N GLY A 3 23.75 -0.17 -12.14
CA GLY A 3 22.46 0.07 -11.47
C GLY A 3 22.22 1.49 -10.92
N GLY A 4 23.30 2.21 -10.61
CA GLY A 4 23.20 3.57 -10.07
C GLY A 4 22.78 4.64 -11.09
N PHE A 5 23.02 4.41 -12.39
CA PHE A 5 22.72 5.37 -13.45
C PHE A 5 21.23 5.32 -13.83
N ILE A 6 20.65 4.13 -13.86
CA ILE A 6 19.22 3.92 -14.17
C ILE A 6 18.35 4.47 -13.02
N ARG A 7 18.71 4.22 -11.77
CA ARG A 7 18.00 4.78 -10.58
C ARG A 7 18.03 6.32 -10.54
N ARG A 8 19.16 6.93 -10.91
CA ARG A 8 19.29 8.41 -10.96
C ARG A 8 18.49 9.01 -12.11
N GLY A 9 18.46 8.36 -13.28
CA GLY A 9 17.66 8.79 -14.42
C GLY A 9 16.15 8.70 -14.15
N MET A 10 15.71 7.65 -13.47
CA MET A 10 14.31 7.44 -13.11
C MET A 10 13.84 8.46 -12.06
N LEU A 11 14.65 8.75 -11.04
CA LEU A 11 14.38 9.80 -10.04
C LEU A 11 14.32 11.20 -10.65
N ALA A 12 15.23 11.52 -11.59
CA ALA A 12 15.22 12.81 -12.28
C ALA A 12 14.01 12.94 -13.22
N GLY A 13 13.60 11.85 -13.89
CA GLY A 13 12.40 11.81 -14.73
C GLY A 13 11.12 12.00 -13.90
N VAL A 14 10.98 11.33 -12.77
CA VAL A 14 9.85 11.48 -11.86
C VAL A 14 9.79 12.90 -11.28
N MET A 15 10.93 13.46 -10.89
CA MET A 15 11.00 14.85 -10.38
C MET A 15 10.64 15.88 -11.46
N GLY A 16 11.03 15.66 -12.72
CA GLY A 16 10.66 16.51 -13.86
C GLY A 16 9.16 16.48 -14.14
N VAL A 17 8.52 15.32 -14.09
CA VAL A 17 7.06 15.14 -14.26
C VAL A 17 6.31 15.82 -13.11
N VAL A 18 6.76 15.70 -11.88
CA VAL A 18 6.14 16.36 -10.71
C VAL A 18 6.13 17.89 -10.85
N LEU A 19 7.20 18.48 -11.39
CA LEU A 19 7.29 19.93 -11.60
C LEU A 19 6.37 20.42 -12.74
N LEU A 20 6.10 19.60 -13.75
CA LEU A 20 5.24 19.99 -14.88
C LEU A 20 3.73 19.85 -14.57
N VAL A 21 3.35 18.98 -13.64
CA VAL A 21 1.95 18.71 -13.27
C VAL A 21 1.42 19.73 -12.24
N SER A 22 2.28 20.45 -11.54
CA SER A 22 1.89 21.37 -10.45
C SER A 22 1.05 22.58 -10.89
N GLY A 23 0.78 22.76 -12.18
CA GLY A 23 0.21 24.01 -12.73
C GLY A 23 -1.31 24.06 -12.98
N CYS A 24 -2.05 22.95 -13.01
CA CYS A 24 -3.38 22.92 -13.62
C CYS A 24 -4.54 22.36 -12.78
N ALA A 25 -4.34 21.96 -11.53
CA ALA A 25 -5.48 21.48 -10.74
C ALA A 25 -6.30 22.65 -10.18
N SER A 26 -7.52 22.83 -10.69
CA SER A 26 -8.51 23.76 -10.14
C SER A 26 -9.30 23.06 -9.02
N LEU A 27 -9.53 23.78 -7.92
CA LEU A 27 -10.40 23.30 -6.85
C LEU A 27 -11.87 23.45 -7.30
N PRO A 28 -12.78 22.51 -6.91
CA PRO A 28 -14.19 22.62 -7.18
C PRO A 28 -14.81 23.92 -6.63
N ALA A 29 -15.87 24.43 -7.28
CA ALA A 29 -16.59 25.59 -6.77
C ALA A 29 -17.23 25.27 -5.41
N GLY A 30 -17.10 26.18 -4.42
CA GLY A 30 -17.59 25.98 -3.06
C GLY A 30 -16.71 25.10 -2.20
N HIS A 31 -15.46 24.84 -2.62
CA HIS A 31 -14.51 24.05 -1.86
C HIS A 31 -14.22 24.63 -0.47
N VAL A 32 -14.33 23.78 0.55
CA VAL A 32 -13.91 24.08 1.92
C VAL A 32 -12.56 23.38 2.15
N ALA A 33 -11.55 24.18 2.54
CA ALA A 33 -10.21 23.64 2.80
C ALA A 33 -10.24 22.64 3.97
N ASP A 34 -9.59 21.50 3.79
CA ASP A 34 -9.40 20.49 4.84
C ASP A 34 -8.00 20.67 5.45
N GLU A 35 -7.95 20.91 6.77
CA GLU A 35 -6.69 21.08 7.50
C GLU A 35 -5.74 19.87 7.39
N ARG A 36 -6.30 18.68 7.13
CA ARG A 36 -5.52 17.47 6.93
C ARG A 36 -4.85 17.41 5.56
N ASP A 37 -5.31 18.24 4.60
CA ASP A 37 -4.89 18.25 3.20
C ASP A 37 -4.48 19.64 2.71
N PRO A 38 -3.44 20.24 3.29
CA PRO A 38 -3.00 21.59 2.93
C PRO A 38 -2.43 21.68 1.50
N TRP A 39 -2.11 20.56 0.88
CA TRP A 39 -1.56 20.48 -0.48
C TRP A 39 -2.56 19.95 -1.51
N GLU A 40 -3.85 20.15 -1.29
CA GLU A 40 -4.92 19.56 -2.10
C GLU A 40 -4.76 19.78 -3.61
N ARG A 41 -4.31 20.97 -4.05
CA ARG A 41 -4.07 21.22 -5.48
C ARG A 41 -3.02 20.30 -6.06
N TYR A 42 -1.90 20.13 -5.38
CA TYR A 42 -0.86 19.17 -5.74
C TYR A 42 -1.41 17.75 -5.72
N ASN A 43 -2.10 17.39 -4.65
CA ASN A 43 -2.63 16.05 -4.44
C ASN A 43 -3.63 15.66 -5.52
N ARG A 44 -4.52 16.56 -5.94
CA ARG A 44 -5.45 16.33 -7.05
C ARG A 44 -4.73 16.14 -8.38
N ALA A 45 -3.70 16.93 -8.65
CA ALA A 45 -2.92 16.80 -9.88
C ALA A 45 -2.20 15.44 -9.96
N ILE A 46 -1.57 14.99 -8.85
CA ILE A 46 -0.92 13.68 -8.80
C ILE A 46 -1.95 12.55 -8.80
N PHE A 47 -3.08 12.72 -8.15
CA PHE A 47 -4.18 11.75 -8.18
C PHE A 47 -4.67 11.53 -9.61
N GLU A 48 -4.92 12.60 -10.37
CA GLU A 48 -5.32 12.52 -11.76
C GLU A 48 -4.25 11.87 -12.63
N PHE A 49 -2.98 12.21 -12.43
CA PHE A 49 -1.86 11.55 -13.10
C PHE A 49 -1.84 10.04 -12.82
N ASN A 50 -1.95 9.66 -11.55
CA ASN A 50 -1.98 8.25 -11.15
C ASN A 50 -3.19 7.52 -11.77
N ASP A 51 -4.36 8.15 -11.80
CA ASP A 51 -5.57 7.61 -12.41
C ASP A 51 -5.42 7.39 -13.93
N GLN A 52 -4.79 8.34 -14.63
CA GLN A 52 -4.50 8.19 -16.06
C GLN A 52 -3.52 7.06 -16.33
N VAL A 53 -2.46 6.92 -15.53
CA VAL A 53 -1.50 5.81 -15.64
C VAL A 53 -2.18 4.48 -15.32
N ASP A 54 -3.01 4.43 -14.29
CA ASP A 54 -3.77 3.23 -13.95
C ASP A 54 -4.67 2.79 -15.10
N ARG A 55 -5.51 3.68 -15.61
CA ARG A 55 -6.43 3.39 -16.73
C ARG A 55 -5.71 3.00 -18.02
N ALA A 56 -4.56 3.61 -18.30
CA ALA A 56 -3.84 3.37 -19.55
C ALA A 56 -2.97 2.11 -19.50
N LEU A 57 -2.41 1.75 -18.36
CA LEU A 57 -1.39 0.71 -18.24
C LEU A 57 -1.71 -0.32 -17.16
N ILE A 58 -1.97 0.09 -15.91
CA ILE A 58 -2.02 -0.84 -14.79
C ILE A 58 -3.31 -1.66 -14.81
N LYS A 59 -4.46 -1.00 -15.03
CA LYS A 59 -5.77 -1.66 -15.10
C LYS A 59 -5.83 -2.70 -16.21
N PRO A 60 -5.49 -2.40 -17.49
CA PRO A 60 -5.47 -3.40 -18.55
C PRO A 60 -4.51 -4.57 -18.26
N ALA A 61 -3.33 -4.29 -17.69
CA ALA A 61 -2.38 -5.33 -17.30
C ALA A 61 -2.92 -6.22 -16.16
N ALA A 62 -3.63 -5.63 -15.18
CA ALA A 62 -4.27 -6.37 -14.10
C ALA A 62 -5.46 -7.21 -14.58
N GLU A 63 -6.22 -6.74 -15.56
CA GLU A 63 -7.28 -7.51 -16.21
C GLU A 63 -6.68 -8.73 -16.93
N ILE A 64 -5.59 -8.54 -17.70
CA ILE A 64 -4.88 -9.65 -18.35
C ILE A 64 -4.34 -10.64 -17.30
N TYR A 65 -3.71 -10.14 -16.22
CA TYR A 65 -3.22 -10.99 -15.14
C TYR A 65 -4.34 -11.82 -14.53
N ARG A 66 -5.47 -11.21 -14.17
CA ARG A 66 -6.61 -11.87 -13.56
C ARG A 66 -7.28 -12.89 -14.50
N ASP A 67 -7.46 -12.54 -15.76
CA ASP A 67 -8.28 -13.31 -16.69
C ASP A 67 -7.49 -14.44 -17.38
N TYR A 68 -6.17 -14.30 -17.55
CA TYR A 68 -5.34 -15.28 -18.27
C TYR A 68 -4.41 -16.09 -17.36
N LEU A 69 -4.05 -15.59 -16.19
CA LEU A 69 -3.25 -16.40 -15.26
C LEU A 69 -4.19 -17.36 -14.51
N PRO A 70 -3.93 -18.68 -14.50
CA PRO A 70 -4.73 -19.63 -13.74
C PRO A 70 -4.85 -19.23 -12.27
N GLU A 71 -6.05 -19.30 -11.69
CA GLU A 71 -6.35 -18.91 -10.31
C GLU A 71 -5.39 -19.55 -9.29
N LEU A 72 -5.06 -20.83 -9.50
CA LEU A 72 -4.10 -21.54 -8.65
C LEU A 72 -2.74 -20.82 -8.61
N LEU A 73 -2.25 -20.31 -9.73
CA LEU A 73 -0.99 -19.57 -9.78
C LEU A 73 -1.10 -18.22 -9.10
N GLN A 74 -2.22 -17.50 -9.29
CA GLN A 74 -2.46 -16.22 -8.61
C GLN A 74 -2.45 -16.42 -7.08
N VAL A 75 -3.19 -17.39 -6.58
CA VAL A 75 -3.25 -17.74 -5.14
C VAL A 75 -1.87 -18.16 -4.62
N THR A 76 -1.15 -18.98 -5.37
CA THR A 76 0.18 -19.45 -4.99
C THR A 76 1.19 -18.29 -4.87
N LEU A 77 1.21 -17.38 -5.85
CA LEU A 77 2.06 -16.19 -5.81
C LEU A 77 1.68 -15.26 -4.64
N ARG A 78 0.39 -15.03 -4.43
CA ARG A 78 -0.13 -14.23 -3.31
C ARG A 78 0.29 -14.82 -1.96
N ASN A 79 0.16 -16.12 -1.79
CA ASN A 79 0.56 -16.79 -0.57
C ASN A 79 2.07 -16.69 -0.34
N PHE A 80 2.88 -16.93 -1.37
CA PHE A 80 4.33 -16.86 -1.28
C PHE A 80 4.81 -15.48 -0.84
N PHE A 81 4.40 -14.43 -1.56
CA PHE A 81 4.76 -13.04 -1.20
C PHE A 81 4.12 -12.60 0.12
N GLY A 82 2.91 -13.08 0.39
CA GLY A 82 2.23 -12.86 1.66
C GLY A 82 3.00 -13.47 2.84
N ASN A 83 3.55 -14.68 2.68
CA ASN A 83 4.36 -15.34 3.70
C ASN A 83 5.70 -14.59 3.96
N LEU A 84 6.33 -14.07 2.91
CA LEU A 84 7.51 -13.20 3.09
C LEU A 84 7.16 -11.93 3.87
N LYS A 85 6.02 -11.32 3.59
CA LYS A 85 5.55 -10.13 4.32
C LYS A 85 5.13 -10.43 5.76
N ASP A 86 4.71 -11.65 6.09
CA ASP A 86 4.44 -12.05 7.48
C ASP A 86 5.69 -11.98 8.36
N VAL A 87 6.91 -12.11 7.76
CA VAL A 87 8.17 -11.89 8.48
C VAL A 87 8.28 -10.43 8.94
N ALA A 88 8.03 -9.48 8.03
CA ALA A 88 8.03 -8.04 8.38
C ALA A 88 6.92 -7.73 9.40
N THR A 89 5.71 -8.26 9.18
CA THR A 89 4.57 -8.11 10.12
C THR A 89 4.94 -8.58 11.53
N THR A 90 5.62 -9.73 11.66
CA THR A 90 6.10 -10.25 12.95
C THR A 90 7.00 -9.23 13.66
N VAL A 91 7.94 -8.65 12.93
CA VAL A 91 8.86 -7.65 13.47
C VAL A 91 8.11 -6.38 13.88
N HIS A 92 7.20 -5.89 13.04
CA HIS A 92 6.43 -4.69 13.33
C HIS A 92 5.55 -4.86 14.56
N GLN A 93 4.84 -5.97 14.70
CA GLN A 93 4.01 -6.25 15.87
C GLN A 93 4.83 -6.37 17.14
N ALA A 94 6.02 -6.98 17.07
CA ALA A 94 6.95 -6.99 18.20
C ALA A 94 7.43 -5.57 18.58
N LEU A 95 7.76 -4.72 17.58
CA LEU A 95 8.13 -3.32 17.79
C LEU A 95 6.98 -2.46 18.35
N GLN A 96 5.75 -2.83 18.05
CA GLN A 96 4.54 -2.19 18.57
C GLN A 96 4.18 -2.66 20.00
N GLY A 97 4.90 -3.64 20.53
CA GLY A 97 4.60 -4.18 21.87
C GLY A 97 3.40 -5.12 21.90
N LYS A 98 3.09 -5.79 20.80
CA LYS A 98 1.98 -6.74 20.59
C LYS A 98 2.51 -8.17 20.47
N PRO A 99 2.91 -8.82 21.60
CA PRO A 99 3.60 -10.12 21.54
C PRO A 99 2.69 -11.27 21.09
N GLU A 100 1.40 -11.21 21.34
CA GLU A 100 0.43 -12.23 20.89
C GLU A 100 0.27 -12.20 19.38
N GLU A 101 0.07 -11.02 18.81
CA GLU A 101 -0.07 -10.80 17.37
C GLU A 101 1.25 -11.12 16.65
N ALA A 102 2.39 -10.74 17.23
CA ALA A 102 3.71 -11.12 16.72
C ALA A 102 3.89 -12.65 16.72
N GLY A 103 3.42 -13.32 17.78
CA GLY A 103 3.39 -14.78 17.85
C GLY A 103 2.52 -15.42 16.78
N ASN A 104 1.34 -14.86 16.52
CA ASN A 104 0.42 -15.31 15.46
C ASN A 104 1.07 -15.14 14.06
N ALA A 105 1.68 -13.98 13.78
CA ALA A 105 2.36 -13.75 12.51
C ALA A 105 3.58 -14.67 12.34
N ALA A 106 4.37 -14.90 13.39
CA ALA A 106 5.47 -15.86 13.38
C ALA A 106 4.99 -17.31 13.14
N ALA A 107 3.90 -17.72 13.77
CA ALA A 107 3.28 -19.02 13.53
C ALA A 107 2.85 -19.19 12.07
N ARG A 108 2.30 -18.15 11.45
CA ARG A 108 1.98 -18.14 10.01
C ARG A 108 3.23 -18.42 9.18
N VAL A 109 4.32 -17.68 9.41
CA VAL A 109 5.60 -17.91 8.71
C VAL A 109 6.04 -19.37 8.84
N ILE A 110 6.00 -19.93 10.04
CA ILE A 110 6.44 -21.32 10.31
C ILE A 110 5.54 -22.33 9.58
N PHE A 111 4.22 -22.24 9.76
CA PHE A 111 3.29 -23.21 9.18
C PHE A 111 3.24 -23.10 7.65
N ASN A 112 3.19 -21.89 7.12
CA ASN A 112 3.15 -21.69 5.68
C ASN A 112 4.47 -22.09 5.01
N THR A 113 5.60 -21.87 5.66
CA THR A 113 6.89 -22.30 5.11
C THR A 113 7.09 -23.81 5.18
N THR A 114 6.65 -24.47 6.28
CA THR A 114 6.87 -25.92 6.48
C THR A 114 5.78 -26.75 5.85
N ILE A 115 4.51 -26.59 6.24
CA ILE A 115 3.36 -27.35 5.78
C ILE A 115 2.86 -26.80 4.43
N GLY A 116 2.92 -25.46 4.24
CA GLY A 116 2.47 -24.78 3.03
C GLY A 116 3.49 -24.76 1.88
N PHE A 117 4.50 -25.64 1.88
CA PHE A 117 5.52 -25.75 0.82
C PHE A 117 6.18 -24.40 0.52
N LEU A 118 7.02 -23.92 1.45
CA LEU A 118 7.75 -22.66 1.33
C LEU A 118 6.85 -21.41 1.16
N GLY A 119 5.62 -21.48 1.69
CA GLY A 119 4.65 -20.39 1.61
C GLY A 119 3.78 -20.36 0.36
N LEU A 120 3.83 -21.39 -0.49
CA LEU A 120 2.94 -21.50 -1.65
C LEU A 120 1.49 -21.77 -1.26
N GLY A 121 1.25 -22.44 -0.12
CA GLY A 121 -0.04 -22.60 0.52
C GLY A 121 -0.18 -21.77 1.79
N ASP A 122 -1.41 -21.62 2.30
CA ASP A 122 -1.71 -20.89 3.55
C ASP A 122 -2.46 -21.76 4.57
N PRO A 123 -1.86 -22.87 5.05
CA PRO A 123 -2.46 -23.69 6.09
C PRO A 123 -2.63 -22.94 7.42
N ALA A 124 -1.87 -21.90 7.68
CA ALA A 124 -2.00 -21.09 8.88
C ALA A 124 -3.37 -20.43 9.00
N SER A 125 -3.96 -19.95 7.90
CA SER A 125 -5.32 -19.41 7.90
C SER A 125 -6.37 -20.47 8.24
N GLU A 126 -6.21 -21.71 7.76
CA GLU A 126 -7.08 -22.84 8.10
C GLU A 126 -6.96 -23.26 9.57
N MET A 127 -5.79 -23.05 10.18
CA MET A 127 -5.54 -23.28 11.61
C MET A 127 -6.04 -22.14 12.50
N GLY A 128 -6.61 -21.06 11.94
CA GLY A 128 -7.17 -19.95 12.68
C GLY A 128 -6.21 -18.82 13.02
N TYR A 129 -5.01 -18.79 12.44
CA TYR A 129 -4.08 -17.65 12.57
C TYR A 129 -4.49 -16.55 11.60
N PRO A 130 -4.94 -15.36 12.10
CA PRO A 130 -5.43 -14.30 11.24
C PRO A 130 -4.31 -13.67 10.40
N LYS A 131 -4.61 -13.34 9.15
CA LYS A 131 -3.69 -12.58 8.29
C LYS A 131 -3.77 -11.10 8.63
N THR A 132 -2.68 -10.55 9.10
CA THR A 132 -2.51 -9.11 9.32
C THR A 132 -1.36 -8.58 8.45
N VAL A 133 -1.35 -7.28 8.22
CA VAL A 133 -0.27 -6.61 7.47
C VAL A 133 0.11 -5.35 8.21
N GLU A 134 1.35 -5.30 8.63
CA GLU A 134 1.94 -4.19 9.34
C GLU A 134 3.05 -3.52 8.52
N ASP A 135 3.29 -2.24 8.82
CA ASP A 135 4.32 -1.43 8.18
C ASP A 135 4.91 -0.40 9.18
N PHE A 136 6.01 0.26 8.79
CA PHE A 136 6.62 1.30 9.62
C PHE A 136 5.70 2.49 9.88
N GLY A 137 4.82 2.86 8.94
CA GLY A 137 3.85 3.93 9.16
C GLY A 137 2.88 3.62 10.31
N GLN A 138 2.41 2.36 10.41
CA GLN A 138 1.60 1.88 11.54
C GLN A 138 2.42 1.85 12.83
N THR A 139 3.63 1.30 12.79
CA THR A 139 4.54 1.24 13.95
C THR A 139 4.82 2.63 14.50
N PHE A 140 5.12 3.61 13.66
CA PHE A 140 5.29 5.00 14.10
C PHE A 140 4.01 5.59 14.66
N GLY A 141 2.85 5.24 14.09
CA GLY A 141 1.55 5.66 14.61
C GLY A 141 1.28 5.12 16.02
N VAL A 142 1.56 3.85 16.27
CA VAL A 142 1.46 3.21 17.61
C VAL A 142 2.42 3.87 18.59
N TRP A 143 3.62 4.26 18.16
CA TRP A 143 4.58 5.01 18.99
C TRP A 143 4.16 6.48 19.23
N GLY A 144 3.02 6.92 18.71
CA GLY A 144 2.47 8.26 18.93
C GLY A 144 2.90 9.32 17.90
N ALA A 145 3.56 8.93 16.82
CA ALA A 145 3.87 9.88 15.74
C ALA A 145 2.60 10.31 15.02
N ALA A 146 2.34 11.63 14.98
CA ALA A 146 1.23 12.18 14.24
C ALA A 146 1.34 11.86 12.73
N PRO A 147 0.22 11.68 12.01
CA PRO A 147 0.27 11.37 10.57
C PRO A 147 0.92 12.49 9.74
N GLY A 148 0.81 13.75 10.21
CA GLY A 148 1.15 14.93 9.41
C GLY A 148 0.17 15.13 8.25
N PRO A 149 0.45 16.10 7.35
CA PRO A 149 -0.35 16.36 6.18
C PRO A 149 -0.52 15.14 5.28
N TYR A 150 -1.73 15.02 4.73
CA TYR A 150 -2.01 14.07 3.65
C TYR A 150 -1.33 14.53 2.36
N PHE A 151 -0.80 13.60 1.60
CA PHE A 151 -0.40 13.86 0.22
C PHE A 151 -0.40 12.60 -0.64
N VAL A 152 -0.42 12.81 -1.96
CA VAL A 152 -0.47 11.72 -2.93
C VAL A 152 0.92 11.52 -3.54
N LEU A 153 1.42 10.30 -3.46
CA LEU A 153 2.69 9.91 -4.07
C LEU A 153 2.47 9.52 -5.53
N PRO A 154 3.35 9.99 -6.45
CA PRO A 154 3.32 9.51 -7.83
C PRO A 154 3.43 7.99 -7.89
N LEU A 155 2.50 7.34 -8.59
CA LEU A 155 2.37 5.89 -8.79
C LEU A 155 2.08 5.07 -7.53
N LEU A 156 2.39 5.55 -6.33
CA LEU A 156 2.16 4.85 -5.06
C LEU A 156 0.81 5.21 -4.43
N GLY A 157 0.21 6.33 -4.82
CA GLY A 157 -1.11 6.74 -4.35
C GLY A 157 -1.14 7.46 -3.00
N PRO A 158 -2.25 7.35 -2.25
CA PRO A 158 -2.47 8.06 -1.00
C PRO A 158 -1.43 7.76 0.08
N SER A 159 -1.01 8.80 0.80
CA SER A 159 -0.05 8.72 1.90
C SER A 159 -0.24 9.86 2.91
N THR A 160 0.55 9.85 3.98
CA THR A 160 0.81 10.98 4.87
C THR A 160 2.32 11.16 5.01
N VAL A 161 2.77 12.24 5.65
CA VAL A 161 4.21 12.44 5.89
C VAL A 161 4.80 11.28 6.68
N ARG A 162 4.16 10.85 7.77
CA ARG A 162 4.58 9.70 8.56
C ARG A 162 4.64 8.42 7.72
N ASP A 163 3.56 8.13 6.99
CA ASP A 163 3.43 6.90 6.23
C ASP A 163 4.42 6.86 5.06
N THR A 164 4.78 8.00 4.48
CA THR A 164 5.83 8.08 3.46
C THR A 164 7.20 7.76 4.00
N VAL A 165 7.54 8.29 5.20
CA VAL A 165 8.80 7.91 5.86
C VAL A 165 8.81 6.41 6.15
N GLY A 166 7.68 5.87 6.64
CA GLY A 166 7.48 4.45 6.83
C GLY A 166 7.72 3.65 5.54
N THR A 167 7.05 4.03 4.46
CA THR A 167 7.18 3.37 3.15
C THR A 167 8.62 3.33 2.63
N VAL A 168 9.40 4.40 2.84
CA VAL A 168 10.83 4.40 2.45
C VAL A 168 11.63 3.36 3.23
N LEU A 169 11.31 3.16 4.51
CA LEU A 169 11.95 2.13 5.34
C LEU A 169 11.46 0.73 4.95
N ASP A 170 10.16 0.56 4.70
CA ASP A 170 9.58 -0.70 4.24
C ASP A 170 10.25 -1.17 2.94
N PHE A 171 10.47 -0.26 1.97
CA PHE A 171 11.22 -0.59 0.74
C PHE A 171 12.70 -0.93 0.95
N ARG A 172 13.32 -0.45 2.04
CA ARG A 172 14.72 -0.75 2.34
C ARG A 172 14.90 -2.07 3.08
N LEU A 173 13.87 -2.50 3.76
CA LEU A 173 13.86 -3.66 4.64
C LEU A 173 12.86 -4.73 4.16
N ASP A 174 12.44 -4.66 2.89
CA ASP A 174 11.48 -5.62 2.34
C ASP A 174 12.09 -7.04 2.33
N PRO A 175 11.45 -8.03 2.99
CA PRO A 175 11.93 -9.41 2.99
C PRO A 175 12.00 -10.03 1.59
N VAL A 176 11.27 -9.52 0.60
CA VAL A 176 11.31 -9.95 -0.80
C VAL A 176 12.72 -9.75 -1.37
N ASP A 177 13.36 -8.60 -1.11
CA ASP A 177 14.71 -8.29 -1.59
C ASP A 177 15.79 -9.20 -0.95
N ALA A 178 15.52 -9.73 0.24
CA ALA A 178 16.44 -10.66 0.90
C ALA A 178 16.41 -12.06 0.26
N VAL A 179 15.29 -12.43 -0.39
CA VAL A 179 15.09 -13.73 -1.02
C VAL A 179 15.35 -13.68 -2.52
N ILE A 180 14.92 -12.60 -3.18
CA ILE A 180 15.04 -12.43 -4.62
C ILE A 180 16.17 -11.46 -4.91
N THR A 181 17.34 -11.98 -5.29
CA THR A 181 18.55 -11.19 -5.53
C THR A 181 18.81 -10.89 -7.00
N ASP A 182 18.13 -11.58 -7.92
CA ASP A 182 18.20 -11.30 -9.35
C ASP A 182 17.29 -10.12 -9.71
N SER A 183 17.84 -9.12 -10.38
CA SER A 183 17.11 -7.88 -10.69
C SER A 183 15.92 -8.07 -11.64
N THR A 184 15.94 -9.08 -12.50
CA THR A 184 14.82 -9.40 -13.40
C THR A 184 13.71 -10.09 -12.62
N ALA A 185 14.08 -11.04 -11.77
CA ALA A 185 13.14 -11.72 -10.88
C ALA A 185 12.49 -10.74 -9.87
N GLU A 186 13.26 -9.76 -9.35
CA GLU A 186 12.77 -8.68 -8.49
C GLU A 186 11.67 -7.85 -9.19
N VAL A 187 11.93 -7.41 -10.43
CA VAL A 187 10.95 -6.66 -11.24
C VAL A 187 9.68 -7.50 -11.47
N VAL A 188 9.83 -8.77 -11.82
CA VAL A 188 8.71 -9.70 -12.04
C VAL A 188 7.91 -9.88 -10.75
N ALA A 189 8.57 -10.04 -9.60
CA ALA A 189 7.94 -10.21 -8.30
C ALA A 189 7.08 -8.99 -7.93
N TYR A 190 7.66 -7.79 -7.94
CA TYR A 190 6.93 -6.57 -7.60
C TYR A 190 5.81 -6.24 -8.59
N THR A 191 6.04 -6.51 -9.89
CA THR A 191 4.98 -6.37 -10.90
C THR A 191 3.83 -7.33 -10.62
N SER A 192 4.11 -8.59 -10.31
CA SER A 192 3.08 -9.57 -9.99
C SER A 192 2.28 -9.19 -8.75
N ILE A 193 2.96 -8.71 -7.68
CA ILE A 193 2.31 -8.20 -6.46
C ILE A 193 1.39 -7.01 -6.77
N ALA A 194 1.86 -6.07 -7.59
CA ALA A 194 1.09 -4.89 -7.96
C ALA A 194 -0.14 -5.24 -8.81
N LEU A 195 0.01 -6.13 -9.79
CA LEU A 195 -1.08 -6.57 -10.65
C LEU A 195 -2.13 -7.41 -9.89
N ASP A 196 -1.69 -8.29 -8.99
CA ASP A 196 -2.57 -9.07 -8.13
C ASP A 196 -3.42 -8.15 -7.24
N ARG A 197 -2.79 -7.20 -6.54
CA ARG A 197 -3.50 -6.19 -5.74
C ARG A 197 -4.48 -5.36 -6.55
N ARG A 198 -4.10 -4.95 -7.76
CA ARG A 198 -5.00 -4.17 -8.62
C ARG A 198 -6.14 -5.04 -9.15
N GLY A 199 -5.87 -6.30 -9.46
CA GLY A 199 -6.87 -7.28 -9.86
C GLY A 199 -7.96 -7.50 -8.81
N GLU A 200 -7.59 -7.58 -7.53
CA GLU A 200 -8.54 -7.67 -6.42
C GLU A 200 -9.46 -6.44 -6.31
N LEU A 201 -8.93 -5.25 -6.62
CA LEU A 201 -9.68 -4.00 -6.53
C LEU A 201 -10.64 -3.79 -7.71
N LEU A 202 -10.47 -4.47 -8.85
CA LEU A 202 -11.34 -4.32 -10.02
C LEU A 202 -12.82 -4.57 -9.68
N THR A 203 -13.09 -5.58 -8.85
CA THR A 203 -14.47 -5.93 -8.46
C THR A 203 -15.14 -4.87 -7.58
N ALA A 204 -14.36 -4.15 -6.78
CA ALA A 204 -14.87 -3.11 -5.88
C ALA A 204 -14.95 -1.73 -6.55
N GLU A 205 -14.26 -1.53 -7.67
CA GLU A 205 -14.13 -0.23 -8.34
C GLU A 205 -15.46 0.31 -8.81
N ASP A 206 -16.26 -0.50 -9.50
CA ASP A 206 -17.57 -0.10 -10.04
C ASP A 206 -18.52 0.37 -8.93
N THR A 207 -18.44 -0.27 -7.75
CA THR A 207 -19.26 0.12 -6.59
C THR A 207 -18.79 1.44 -6.00
N LEU A 208 -17.48 1.66 -5.92
CA LEU A 208 -16.90 2.89 -5.40
C LEU A 208 -17.15 4.09 -6.34
N GLU A 209 -17.06 3.90 -7.64
CA GLU A 209 -17.35 4.94 -8.63
C GLU A 209 -18.82 5.39 -8.59
N ALA A 210 -19.75 4.47 -8.36
CA ALA A 210 -21.18 4.78 -8.27
C ALA A 210 -21.55 5.59 -7.02
N LEU A 211 -20.74 5.53 -5.95
CA LEU A 211 -21.03 6.15 -4.64
C LEU A 211 -20.33 7.50 -4.43
N ALA A 212 -19.30 7.83 -5.18
CA ALA A 212 -18.44 8.98 -4.91
C ALA A 212 -18.82 10.19 -5.79
N PHE A 213 -19.35 11.26 -5.18
CA PHE A 213 -19.54 12.55 -5.85
C PHE A 213 -18.20 13.22 -6.23
N ASP A 214 -17.17 13.06 -5.40
CA ASP A 214 -15.78 13.49 -5.64
C ASP A 214 -14.85 12.31 -5.30
N ARG A 215 -14.33 11.66 -6.35
CA ARG A 215 -13.49 10.46 -6.23
C ARG A 215 -12.21 10.71 -5.42
N TYR A 216 -11.59 11.88 -5.60
CA TYR A 216 -10.40 12.27 -4.82
C TYR A 216 -10.71 12.33 -3.33
N MET A 217 -11.77 13.04 -2.94
CA MET A 217 -12.18 13.15 -1.54
C MET A 217 -12.57 11.80 -0.94
N GLY A 218 -13.28 10.97 -1.72
CA GLY A 218 -13.64 9.61 -1.32
C GLY A 218 -12.41 8.78 -0.99
N VAL A 219 -11.43 8.74 -1.88
CA VAL A 219 -10.17 7.98 -1.71
C VAL A 219 -9.35 8.53 -0.54
N ARG A 220 -9.21 9.87 -0.42
CA ARG A 220 -8.53 10.49 0.71
C ARG A 220 -9.14 10.09 2.05
N ASN A 221 -10.45 10.24 2.18
CA ASN A 221 -11.13 9.96 3.44
C ASN A 221 -11.11 8.46 3.78
N ALA A 222 -11.29 7.59 2.79
CA ALA A 222 -11.16 6.14 2.97
C ALA A 222 -9.74 5.75 3.41
N PHE A 223 -8.71 6.33 2.81
CA PHE A 223 -7.32 6.10 3.20
C PHE A 223 -7.07 6.52 4.65
N LEU A 224 -7.44 7.75 5.03
CA LEU A 224 -7.21 8.26 6.38
C LEU A 224 -7.97 7.45 7.44
N ALA A 225 -9.22 7.06 7.16
CA ALA A 225 -10.03 6.22 8.04
C ALA A 225 -9.40 4.82 8.20
N ARG A 226 -9.00 4.20 7.09
CA ARG A 226 -8.33 2.89 7.09
C ARG A 226 -7.03 2.94 7.89
N ARG A 227 -6.16 3.93 7.65
CA ARG A 227 -4.88 4.05 8.38
C ARG A 227 -5.09 4.22 9.87
N ARG A 228 -6.11 5.01 10.25
CA ARG A 228 -6.47 5.15 11.66
C ARG A 228 -6.94 3.83 12.25
N SER A 229 -7.84 3.11 11.57
CA SER A 229 -8.29 1.78 11.99
C SER A 229 -7.12 0.80 12.15
N GLN A 230 -6.16 0.79 11.22
CA GLN A 230 -5.00 -0.09 11.28
C GLN A 230 -4.10 0.17 12.50
N ILE A 231 -3.84 1.43 12.86
CA ILE A 231 -3.02 1.80 14.03
C ILE A 231 -3.65 1.34 15.35
N TYR A 232 -4.98 1.30 15.41
CA TYR A 232 -5.75 0.91 16.59
C TYR A 232 -6.38 -0.50 16.45
N ASP A 233 -5.86 -1.34 15.56
CA ASP A 233 -6.30 -2.74 15.36
C ASP A 233 -7.82 -2.89 15.18
N GLY A 234 -8.46 -1.92 14.53
CA GLY A 234 -9.90 -1.93 14.26
C GLY A 234 -10.77 -1.19 15.29
N ASP A 235 -10.21 -0.78 16.43
CA ASP A 235 -10.93 -0.08 17.50
C ASP A 235 -10.37 1.34 17.77
N PRO A 236 -10.46 2.27 16.80
CA PRO A 236 -9.94 3.61 16.97
C PRO A 236 -10.80 4.41 17.98
N PRO A 237 -10.19 5.19 18.91
CA PRO A 237 -10.92 6.05 19.82
C PRO A 237 -11.84 7.01 19.05
N PRO A 238 -12.95 7.51 19.64
CA PRO A 238 -13.79 8.48 18.97
C PRO A 238 -13.01 9.73 18.58
N LEU A 239 -13.36 10.35 17.44
CA LEU A 239 -12.77 11.62 17.06
C LEU A 239 -13.16 12.68 18.09
N PRO A 240 -12.23 13.59 18.48
CA PRO A 240 -12.60 14.72 19.32
C PRO A 240 -13.74 15.50 18.65
N MET A 241 -14.81 15.75 19.38
CA MET A 241 -15.87 16.64 18.90
C MET A 241 -15.22 18.02 18.71
N LYS A 242 -15.38 18.60 17.51
CA LYS A 242 -15.04 20.03 17.34
C LYS A 242 -16.06 20.80 18.19
N ASP A 243 -15.56 21.50 19.19
CA ASP A 243 -16.38 22.49 19.89
C ASP A 243 -16.83 23.51 18.84
N GLU A 244 -18.16 23.69 18.70
CA GLU A 244 -18.76 24.65 17.77
C GLU A 244 -18.53 26.09 18.23
#